data_75198d09696aa99a2d029c766b99186d
#
_entry.id   75198d09696aa99a2d029c766b99186d
#
_cell.length_a   1.000
_cell.length_b   1.000
_cell.length_c   1.000
_cell.angle_alpha   90.00
_cell.angle_beta   90.00
_cell.angle_gamma   90.00
#
_symmetry.space_group_name_H-M   'P 1'
#
loop_
_entity.id
_entity.type
_entity.pdbx_description
1 polymer ?
#
loop_
_entity_poly.entity_id
_entity_poly.type
_entity_poly.pdbx_seq_one_letter_code
_entity_poly.pdbx_strand_id
1 'polypeptide(L)'
;MDLNLKNKVIIVTGGSKGIGNGICNILAEEGAIPVIVGRNKANVLDAVKIIKNNGGQAFHCFAELTDQNACKKAVDRVLKEFGRIDGLVNNAGVNDGVGLENGNYDHFMISIQRNVAHYYAMAKYALPALKKSKGAIVNIGSKTSFTGQGGTSGYAAANGARNALTREWAVGYYLFQFA
;
A
#
# COMPACT_ATOMS: atom_id res chain seq x y z
N MET A 1 19.33 -13.42 8.98
CA MET A 1 18.65 -14.28 7.96
C MET A 1 18.67 -13.51 6.67
N ASP A 2 19.04 -14.10 5.54
CA ASP A 2 18.91 -13.42 4.26
C ASP A 2 17.45 -13.52 3.77
N LEU A 3 16.80 -12.36 3.60
CA LEU A 3 15.42 -12.27 3.16
C LEU A 3 15.30 -12.19 1.61
N ASN A 4 16.43 -12.22 0.90
CA ASN A 4 16.51 -12.11 -0.56
C ASN A 4 15.82 -10.85 -1.10
N LEU A 5 15.89 -9.74 -0.35
CA LEU A 5 15.26 -8.45 -0.69
C LEU A 5 16.20 -7.49 -1.43
N LYS A 6 17.48 -7.80 -1.54
CA LYS A 6 18.47 -6.93 -2.20
C LYS A 6 18.04 -6.56 -3.62
N ASN A 7 17.99 -5.26 -3.91
CA ASN A 7 17.56 -4.66 -5.17
C ASN A 7 16.10 -4.94 -5.58
N LYS A 8 15.26 -5.43 -4.68
CA LYS A 8 13.83 -5.60 -4.93
C LYS A 8 13.12 -4.25 -4.86
N VAL A 9 12.31 -3.96 -5.85
CA VAL A 9 11.51 -2.72 -5.94
C VAL A 9 10.16 -2.96 -5.30
N ILE A 10 9.89 -2.30 -4.17
CA ILE A 10 8.68 -2.54 -3.37
C ILE A 10 7.92 -1.23 -3.18
N ILE A 11 6.70 -1.16 -3.72
CA ILE A 11 5.82 -0.01 -3.54
C ILE A 11 5.22 -0.06 -2.14
N VAL A 12 5.28 1.06 -1.40
CA VAL A 12 4.66 1.21 -0.07
C VAL A 12 3.73 2.42 -0.10
N THR A 13 2.42 2.19 -0.07
CA THR A 13 1.45 3.28 0.01
C THR A 13 1.38 3.84 1.43
N GLY A 14 1.36 5.18 1.56
CA GLY A 14 1.45 5.83 2.88
C GLY A 14 2.79 5.61 3.57
N GLY A 15 3.86 5.39 2.81
CA GLY A 15 5.20 5.07 3.32
C GLY A 15 5.96 6.21 3.99
N SER A 16 5.40 7.41 4.07
CA SER A 16 6.10 8.58 4.63
C SER A 16 5.94 8.78 6.14
N LYS A 17 5.05 8.05 6.81
CA LYS A 17 4.76 8.18 8.25
C LYS A 17 4.35 6.85 8.88
N GLY A 18 4.44 6.77 10.21
CA GLY A 18 3.91 5.67 11.01
C GLY A 18 4.38 4.30 10.53
N ILE A 19 3.46 3.34 10.46
CA ILE A 19 3.74 1.95 10.09
C ILE A 19 4.41 1.87 8.71
N GLY A 20 3.89 2.59 7.71
CA GLY A 20 4.47 2.59 6.36
C GLY A 20 5.91 3.09 6.31
N ASN A 21 6.26 4.09 7.12
CA ASN A 21 7.64 4.57 7.21
C ASN A 21 8.57 3.54 7.86
N GLY A 22 8.11 2.89 8.95
CA GLY A 22 8.84 1.77 9.54
C GLY A 22 9.11 0.65 8.53
N ILE A 23 8.09 0.28 7.74
CA ILE A 23 8.25 -0.71 6.66
C ILE A 23 9.31 -0.25 5.64
N CYS A 24 9.27 1.01 5.19
CA CYS A 24 10.24 1.52 4.22
C CYS A 24 11.68 1.48 4.76
N ASN A 25 11.89 1.82 6.04
CA ASN A 25 13.21 1.79 6.65
C ASN A 25 13.78 0.36 6.69
N ILE A 26 13.00 -0.59 7.19
CA ILE A 26 13.43 -2.01 7.26
C ILE A 26 13.67 -2.58 5.86
N LEU A 27 12.81 -2.29 4.88
CA LEU A 27 13.05 -2.73 3.50
C LEU A 27 14.37 -2.17 2.96
N ALA A 28 14.70 -0.91 3.24
CA ALA A 28 15.95 -0.30 2.79
C ALA A 28 17.18 -0.89 3.52
N GLU A 29 17.07 -1.17 4.82
CA GLU A 29 18.11 -1.87 5.61
C GLU A 29 18.40 -3.27 5.07
N GLU A 30 17.39 -3.98 4.59
CA GLU A 30 17.49 -5.29 3.93
C GLU A 30 17.92 -5.19 2.44
N GLY A 31 18.31 -3.99 1.99
CA GLY A 31 18.82 -3.74 0.64
C GLY A 31 17.77 -3.65 -0.46
N ALA A 32 16.49 -3.61 -0.14
CA ALA A 32 15.43 -3.33 -1.10
C ALA A 32 15.38 -1.84 -1.47
N ILE A 33 14.61 -1.51 -2.47
CA ILE A 33 14.32 -0.15 -2.92
C ILE A 33 12.84 0.15 -2.61
N PRO A 34 12.49 0.64 -1.42
CA PRO A 34 11.14 1.08 -1.15
C PRO A 34 10.77 2.28 -2.02
N VAL A 35 9.61 2.19 -2.67
CA VAL A 35 8.99 3.30 -3.39
C VAL A 35 7.89 3.89 -2.51
N ILE A 36 8.16 5.04 -1.92
CA ILE A 36 7.25 5.73 -1.02
C ILE A 36 6.17 6.45 -1.83
N VAL A 37 4.92 5.97 -1.74
CA VAL A 37 3.77 6.63 -2.39
C VAL A 37 2.97 7.41 -1.35
N GLY A 38 2.77 8.70 -1.59
CA GLY A 38 2.02 9.57 -0.69
C GLY A 38 1.70 10.92 -1.30
N ARG A 39 0.74 11.65 -0.70
CA ARG A 39 0.27 12.95 -1.21
C ARG A 39 1.06 14.15 -0.71
N ASN A 40 1.56 14.10 0.53
CA ASN A 40 2.32 15.21 1.11
C ASN A 40 3.77 15.14 0.67
N LYS A 41 4.14 16.06 -0.22
CA LYS A 41 5.49 16.11 -0.84
C LYS A 41 6.61 16.24 0.19
N ALA A 42 6.46 17.12 1.17
CA ALA A 42 7.48 17.35 2.19
C ALA A 42 7.77 16.06 2.98
N ASN A 43 6.72 15.44 3.54
CA ASN A 43 6.88 14.19 4.31
C ASN A 43 7.50 13.05 3.48
N VAL A 44 7.09 12.94 2.21
CA VAL A 44 7.61 11.89 1.31
C VAL A 44 9.09 12.12 1.00
N LEU A 45 9.48 13.37 0.72
CA LEU A 45 10.90 13.71 0.44
C LEU A 45 11.76 13.55 1.69
N ASP A 46 11.26 13.94 2.87
CA ASP A 46 11.98 13.75 4.13
C ASP A 46 12.22 12.27 4.44
N ALA A 47 11.21 11.41 4.25
CA ALA A 47 11.36 9.97 4.44
C ALA A 47 12.42 9.38 3.48
N VAL A 48 12.40 9.78 2.20
CA VAL A 48 13.43 9.36 1.23
C VAL A 48 14.82 9.84 1.63
N LYS A 49 14.93 11.10 2.09
CA LYS A 49 16.20 11.68 2.53
C LYS A 49 16.79 10.92 3.72
N ILE A 50 15.96 10.58 4.71
CA ILE A 50 16.38 9.82 5.90
C ILE A 50 16.95 8.46 5.48
N ILE A 51 16.23 7.70 4.63
CA ILE A 51 16.70 6.41 4.14
C ILE A 51 18.04 6.53 3.42
N LYS A 52 18.18 7.53 2.53
CA LYS A 52 19.42 7.74 1.79
C LYS A 52 20.59 8.16 2.68
N ASN A 53 20.35 8.98 3.69
CA ASN A 53 21.36 9.37 4.66
C ASN A 53 21.87 8.19 5.49
N ASN A 54 21.03 7.17 5.70
CA ASN A 54 21.37 5.92 6.38
C ASN A 54 22.01 4.88 5.43
N GLY A 55 22.37 5.28 4.19
CA GLY A 55 23.04 4.41 3.22
C GLY A 55 22.10 3.52 2.41
N GLY A 56 20.79 3.59 2.62
CA GLY A 56 19.78 2.86 1.86
C GLY A 56 19.41 3.52 0.53
N GLN A 57 18.70 2.79 -0.30
CA GLN A 57 18.08 3.32 -1.52
C GLN A 57 16.59 3.54 -1.27
N ALA A 58 16.02 4.59 -1.84
CA ALA A 58 14.58 4.83 -1.84
C ALA A 58 14.16 5.69 -3.03
N PHE A 59 12.95 5.49 -3.51
CA PHE A 59 12.30 6.29 -4.54
C PHE A 59 10.95 6.83 -4.06
N HIS A 60 10.34 7.73 -4.82
CA HIS A 60 9.06 8.32 -4.43
C HIS A 60 8.12 8.55 -5.60
N CYS A 61 6.82 8.47 -5.30
CA CYS A 61 5.75 8.94 -6.18
C CYS A 61 4.76 9.78 -5.38
N PHE A 62 4.39 10.94 -5.91
CA PHE A 62 3.32 11.74 -5.32
C PHE A 62 1.99 11.32 -5.93
N ALA A 63 1.06 10.87 -5.09
CA ALA A 63 -0.26 10.46 -5.53
C ALA A 63 -1.31 10.69 -4.43
N GLU A 64 -2.47 11.22 -4.83
CA GLU A 64 -3.69 11.15 -4.05
C GLU A 64 -4.36 9.82 -4.39
N LEU A 65 -4.38 8.90 -3.44
CA LEU A 65 -4.77 7.51 -3.68
C LEU A 65 -6.29 7.31 -3.85
N THR A 66 -7.10 8.31 -3.49
CA THR A 66 -8.53 8.32 -3.81
C THR A 66 -8.79 8.59 -5.29
N ASP A 67 -7.80 9.05 -6.03
CA ASP A 67 -7.83 9.18 -7.50
C ASP A 67 -7.21 7.93 -8.16
N GLN A 68 -8.05 7.16 -8.84
CA GLN A 68 -7.64 5.98 -9.59
C GLN A 68 -6.55 6.28 -10.64
N ASN A 69 -6.63 7.42 -11.32
CA ASN A 69 -5.65 7.80 -12.33
C ASN A 69 -4.30 8.15 -11.69
N ALA A 70 -4.30 8.75 -10.49
CA ALA A 70 -3.07 8.98 -9.74
C ALA A 70 -2.42 7.66 -9.30
N CYS A 71 -3.20 6.66 -8.89
CA CYS A 71 -2.71 5.31 -8.62
C CYS A 71 -2.02 4.70 -9.85
N LYS A 72 -2.68 4.76 -11.03
CA LYS A 72 -2.10 4.26 -12.28
C LYS A 72 -0.79 4.97 -12.62
N LYS A 73 -0.78 6.31 -12.58
CA LYS A 73 0.43 7.11 -12.87
C LYS A 73 1.59 6.80 -11.91
N ALA A 74 1.30 6.51 -10.64
CA ALA A 74 2.33 6.12 -9.68
C ALA A 74 2.97 4.78 -10.07
N VAL A 75 2.18 3.78 -10.41
CA VAL A 75 2.67 2.47 -10.88
C VAL A 75 3.46 2.61 -12.18
N ASP A 76 2.92 3.34 -13.17
CA ASP A 76 3.59 3.58 -14.46
C ASP A 76 4.95 4.27 -14.28
N ARG A 77 5.06 5.21 -13.33
CA ARG A 77 6.32 5.89 -13.00
C ARG A 77 7.36 4.93 -12.42
N VAL A 78 6.94 4.01 -11.56
CA VAL A 78 7.83 2.99 -11.00
C VAL A 78 8.34 2.06 -12.11
N LEU A 79 7.44 1.63 -12.99
CA LEU A 79 7.82 0.78 -14.12
C LEU A 79 8.74 1.49 -15.10
N LYS A 80 8.54 2.78 -15.35
CA LYS A 80 9.43 3.58 -16.18
C LYS A 80 10.84 3.71 -15.59
N GLU A 81 10.94 3.85 -14.27
CA GLU A 81 12.20 4.02 -13.56
C GLU A 81 13.00 2.72 -13.43
N PHE A 82 12.31 1.63 -13.03
CA PHE A 82 12.97 0.38 -12.62
C PHE A 82 12.70 -0.80 -13.55
N GLY A 83 11.73 -0.72 -14.45
CA GLY A 83 11.31 -1.82 -15.32
C GLY A 83 10.65 -3.00 -14.59
N ARG A 84 10.50 -2.93 -13.25
CA ARG A 84 10.00 -4.01 -12.41
C ARG A 84 9.27 -3.52 -11.16
N ILE A 85 8.42 -4.37 -10.61
CA ILE A 85 7.84 -4.24 -9.27
C ILE A 85 7.88 -5.62 -8.67
N ASP A 86 8.53 -5.77 -7.51
CA ASP A 86 8.69 -7.05 -6.81
C ASP A 86 7.75 -7.20 -5.61
N GLY A 87 7.20 -6.09 -5.14
CA GLY A 87 6.24 -6.11 -4.04
C GLY A 87 5.34 -4.87 -4.03
N LEU A 88 4.15 -5.06 -3.49
CA LEU A 88 3.21 -3.98 -3.19
C LEU A 88 2.77 -4.11 -1.74
N VAL A 89 3.06 -3.09 -0.93
CA VAL A 89 2.53 -2.94 0.42
C VAL A 89 1.44 -1.88 0.39
N ASN A 90 0.20 -2.33 0.43
CA ASN A 90 -0.97 -1.48 0.62
C ASN A 90 -1.08 -1.16 2.11
N ASN A 91 -0.68 0.05 2.51
CA ASN A 91 -0.65 0.48 3.91
C ASN A 91 -1.45 1.76 4.15
N ALA A 92 -1.59 2.63 3.16
CA ALA A 92 -2.30 3.90 3.34
C ALA A 92 -3.72 3.69 3.89
N GLY A 93 -4.12 4.56 4.80
CA GLY A 93 -5.46 4.53 5.39
C GLY A 93 -5.54 5.45 6.60
N VAL A 94 -6.76 5.71 7.05
CA VAL A 94 -7.04 6.57 8.19
C VAL A 94 -8.30 6.09 8.91
N ASN A 95 -8.25 6.01 10.23
CA ASN A 95 -9.47 5.87 11.02
C ASN A 95 -10.11 7.26 11.15
N ASP A 96 -11.14 7.49 10.34
CA ASP A 96 -11.83 8.78 10.19
C ASP A 96 -13.07 8.93 11.08
N GLY A 97 -13.30 7.96 11.97
CA GLY A 97 -14.35 8.06 12.98
C GLY A 97 -15.79 8.00 12.46
N VAL A 98 -15.99 7.49 11.23
CA VAL A 98 -17.33 7.38 10.65
C VAL A 98 -18.08 6.22 11.26
N GLY A 99 -18.89 6.52 12.29
CA GLY A 99 -19.74 5.57 13.02
C GLY A 99 -21.13 5.43 12.44
N LEU A 100 -21.96 4.58 13.06
CA LEU A 100 -23.36 4.41 12.65
C LEU A 100 -24.23 5.59 13.12
N GLU A 101 -23.97 6.10 14.33
CA GLU A 101 -24.76 7.17 14.93
C GLU A 101 -24.38 8.56 14.40
N ASN A 102 -23.09 8.83 14.28
CA ASN A 102 -22.53 10.15 13.89
C ASN A 102 -22.08 10.25 12.43
N GLY A 103 -22.20 9.18 11.66
CA GLY A 103 -21.87 9.15 10.24
C GLY A 103 -23.10 9.41 9.35
N ASN A 104 -22.85 9.51 8.06
CA ASN A 104 -23.85 9.46 7.00
C ASN A 104 -23.34 8.63 5.82
N TYR A 105 -24.19 8.39 4.83
CA TYR A 105 -23.85 7.57 3.68
C TYR A 105 -22.63 8.11 2.91
N ASP A 106 -22.57 9.41 2.68
CA ASP A 106 -21.46 10.03 1.92
C ASP A 106 -20.13 9.90 2.67
N HIS A 107 -20.12 10.16 3.97
CA HIS A 107 -18.94 9.97 4.81
C HIS A 107 -18.51 8.49 4.85
N PHE A 108 -19.47 7.56 4.90
CA PHE A 108 -19.19 6.14 4.83
C PHE A 108 -18.49 5.77 3.50
N MET A 109 -19.01 6.24 2.36
CA MET A 109 -18.41 6.00 1.05
C MET A 109 -17.03 6.64 0.91
N ILE A 110 -16.82 7.84 1.44
CA ILE A 110 -15.51 8.49 1.51
C ILE A 110 -14.54 7.64 2.35
N SER A 111 -14.97 7.09 3.48
CA SER A 111 -14.15 6.21 4.29
C SER A 111 -13.73 4.94 3.53
N ILE A 112 -14.64 4.32 2.78
CA ILE A 112 -14.35 3.19 1.89
C ILE A 112 -13.30 3.57 0.83
N GLN A 113 -13.45 4.72 0.18
CA GLN A 113 -12.48 5.20 -0.81
C GLN A 113 -11.09 5.42 -0.21
N ARG A 114 -11.01 6.05 0.96
CA ARG A 114 -9.76 6.35 1.67
C ARG A 114 -9.06 5.14 2.25
N ASN A 115 -9.79 4.05 2.48
CA ASN A 115 -9.28 2.91 3.24
C ASN A 115 -9.20 1.59 2.47
N VAL A 116 -9.91 1.41 1.34
CA VAL A 116 -9.85 0.14 0.61
C VAL A 116 -9.87 0.27 -0.92
N ALA A 117 -10.55 1.23 -1.51
CA ALA A 117 -10.67 1.33 -2.97
C ALA A 117 -9.29 1.41 -3.66
N HIS A 118 -8.37 2.18 -3.08
CA HIS A 118 -7.01 2.31 -3.63
C HIS A 118 -6.15 1.04 -3.45
N TYR A 119 -6.46 0.16 -2.50
CA TYR A 119 -5.81 -1.17 -2.39
C TYR A 119 -6.05 -1.97 -3.67
N TYR A 120 -7.32 -1.99 -4.10
CA TYR A 120 -7.68 -2.63 -5.36
C TYR A 120 -7.03 -1.94 -6.57
N ALA A 121 -7.09 -0.61 -6.66
CA ALA A 121 -6.52 0.13 -7.78
C ALA A 121 -5.00 -0.09 -7.91
N MET A 122 -4.26 0.03 -6.81
CA MET A 122 -2.82 -0.22 -6.80
C MET A 122 -2.48 -1.66 -7.18
N ALA A 123 -3.18 -2.64 -6.62
CA ALA A 123 -3.00 -4.04 -6.94
C ALA A 123 -3.29 -4.32 -8.41
N LYS A 124 -4.41 -3.83 -8.95
CA LYS A 124 -4.80 -4.00 -10.35
C LYS A 124 -3.71 -3.51 -11.32
N TYR A 125 -3.19 -2.31 -11.08
CA TYR A 125 -2.18 -1.73 -11.98
C TYR A 125 -0.80 -2.36 -11.81
N ALA A 126 -0.41 -2.76 -10.60
CA ALA A 126 0.87 -3.43 -10.35
C ALA A 126 0.87 -4.92 -10.76
N LEU A 127 -0.31 -5.56 -10.88
CA LEU A 127 -0.45 -7.00 -11.07
C LEU A 127 0.37 -7.58 -12.24
N PRO A 128 0.40 -6.98 -13.46
CA PRO A 128 1.19 -7.54 -14.56
C PRO A 128 2.68 -7.62 -14.23
N ALA A 129 3.22 -6.60 -13.57
CA ALA A 129 4.63 -6.57 -13.16
C ALA A 129 4.91 -7.54 -12.02
N LEU A 130 4.01 -7.62 -11.03
CA LEU A 130 4.12 -8.57 -9.92
C LEU A 130 4.09 -10.02 -10.40
N LYS A 131 3.23 -10.35 -11.37
CA LYS A 131 3.23 -11.69 -12.00
C LYS A 131 4.57 -12.00 -12.66
N LYS A 132 5.12 -11.06 -13.43
CA LYS A 132 6.41 -11.23 -14.11
C LYS A 132 7.58 -11.42 -13.15
N SER A 133 7.57 -10.70 -12.03
CA SER A 133 8.63 -10.77 -11.01
C SER A 133 8.44 -11.89 -9.99
N LYS A 134 7.30 -12.61 -10.02
CA LYS A 134 6.84 -13.52 -8.96
C LYS A 134 6.81 -12.82 -7.60
N GLY A 135 6.34 -11.56 -7.62
CA GLY A 135 6.29 -10.68 -6.47
C GLY A 135 5.11 -10.99 -5.53
N ALA A 136 4.97 -10.19 -4.49
CA ALA A 136 3.93 -10.37 -3.48
C ALA A 136 3.11 -9.08 -3.24
N ILE A 137 1.89 -9.25 -2.73
CA ILE A 137 1.03 -8.16 -2.24
C ILE A 137 0.85 -8.36 -0.74
N VAL A 138 1.12 -7.32 0.04
CA VAL A 138 0.84 -7.26 1.47
C VAL A 138 -0.20 -6.19 1.73
N ASN A 139 -1.31 -6.55 2.36
CA ASN A 139 -2.35 -5.61 2.77
C ASN A 139 -2.29 -5.38 4.27
N ILE A 140 -1.98 -4.16 4.70
CA ILE A 140 -1.98 -3.79 6.13
C ILE A 140 -3.42 -3.62 6.57
N GLY A 141 -3.85 -4.46 7.48
CA GLY A 141 -5.19 -4.47 8.06
C GLY A 141 -5.24 -3.89 9.47
N SER A 142 -6.38 -4.06 10.11
CA SER A 142 -6.61 -3.68 11.51
C SER A 142 -7.43 -4.75 12.23
N LYS A 143 -7.18 -4.91 13.52
CA LYS A 143 -7.99 -5.79 14.39
C LYS A 143 -9.48 -5.40 14.42
N THR A 144 -9.81 -4.15 14.09
CA THR A 144 -11.20 -3.66 14.05
C THR A 144 -12.09 -4.44 13.09
N SER A 145 -11.50 -5.13 12.11
CA SER A 145 -12.23 -6.02 11.21
C SER A 145 -12.68 -7.34 11.84
N PHE A 146 -12.15 -7.68 13.01
CA PHE A 146 -12.47 -8.91 13.74
C PHE A 146 -13.19 -8.62 15.06
N THR A 147 -12.75 -7.61 15.81
CA THR A 147 -13.22 -7.36 17.17
C THR A 147 -14.24 -6.23 17.26
N GLY A 148 -14.36 -5.39 16.23
CA GLY A 148 -15.03 -4.11 16.36
C GLY A 148 -14.26 -3.15 17.28
N GLN A 149 -14.69 -1.89 17.34
CA GLN A 149 -14.10 -0.85 18.17
C GLN A 149 -15.17 0.15 18.65
N GLY A 150 -16.32 0.21 17.98
CA GLY A 150 -17.34 1.25 18.14
C GLY A 150 -16.99 2.54 17.39
N GLY A 151 -18.00 3.26 16.91
CA GLY A 151 -17.86 4.58 16.29
C GLY A 151 -17.04 4.66 14.99
N THR A 152 -16.71 3.53 14.35
CA THR A 152 -15.81 3.47 13.18
C THR A 152 -16.29 2.51 12.11
N SER A 153 -17.59 2.55 11.79
CA SER A 153 -18.22 1.62 10.84
C SER A 153 -17.53 1.60 9.46
N GLY A 154 -17.22 2.77 8.91
CA GLY A 154 -16.54 2.89 7.62
C GLY A 154 -15.14 2.26 7.62
N TYR A 155 -14.34 2.56 8.66
CA TYR A 155 -13.00 2.00 8.80
C TYR A 155 -13.03 0.48 9.05
N ALA A 156 -13.94 -0.01 9.90
CA ALA A 156 -14.10 -1.44 10.17
C ALA A 156 -14.52 -2.21 8.90
N ALA A 157 -15.50 -1.70 8.15
CA ALA A 157 -15.95 -2.27 6.88
C ALA A 157 -14.79 -2.34 5.85
N ALA A 158 -14.02 -1.25 5.70
CA ALA A 158 -12.88 -1.22 4.80
C ALA A 158 -11.79 -2.25 5.19
N ASN A 159 -11.52 -2.42 6.49
CA ASN A 159 -10.55 -3.43 6.95
C ASN A 159 -11.08 -4.86 6.77
N GLY A 160 -12.37 -5.09 6.96
CA GLY A 160 -13.02 -6.37 6.61
C GLY A 160 -12.88 -6.69 5.13
N ALA A 161 -13.08 -5.68 4.26
CA ALA A 161 -12.86 -5.82 2.83
C ALA A 161 -11.39 -6.13 2.49
N ARG A 162 -10.40 -5.50 3.14
CA ARG A 162 -8.96 -5.83 2.95
C ARG A 162 -8.68 -7.31 3.25
N ASN A 163 -9.27 -7.86 4.32
CA ASN A 163 -9.12 -9.27 4.67
C ASN A 163 -9.75 -10.20 3.61
N ALA A 164 -10.92 -9.83 3.08
CA ALA A 164 -11.58 -10.57 2.01
C ALA A 164 -10.77 -10.53 0.72
N LEU A 165 -10.31 -9.34 0.31
CA LEU A 165 -9.46 -9.16 -0.88
C LEU A 165 -8.14 -9.93 -0.78
N THR A 166 -7.54 -10.00 0.41
CA THR A 166 -6.29 -10.76 0.61
C THR A 166 -6.51 -12.25 0.31
N ARG A 167 -7.60 -12.84 0.81
CA ARG A 167 -7.93 -14.24 0.53
C ARG A 167 -8.31 -14.47 -0.92
N GLU A 168 -9.14 -13.61 -1.49
CA GLU A 168 -9.58 -13.68 -2.89
C GLU A 168 -8.39 -13.61 -3.86
N TRP A 169 -7.49 -12.65 -3.64
CA TRP A 169 -6.32 -12.49 -4.50
C TRP A 169 -5.31 -13.62 -4.31
N ALA A 170 -5.20 -14.19 -3.11
CA ALA A 170 -4.34 -15.33 -2.88
C ALA A 170 -4.77 -16.53 -3.74
N VAL A 171 -6.06 -16.84 -3.82
CA VAL A 171 -6.58 -17.90 -4.68
C VAL A 171 -6.36 -17.57 -6.16
N GLY A 172 -6.77 -16.39 -6.61
CA GLY A 172 -6.60 -15.96 -8.01
C GLY A 172 -5.15 -15.87 -8.44
N TYR A 173 -4.23 -15.51 -7.53
CA TYR A 173 -2.80 -15.39 -7.81
C TYR A 173 -2.11 -16.77 -7.86
N TYR A 174 -2.52 -17.70 -7.01
CA TYR A 174 -1.98 -19.05 -6.95
C TYR A 174 -2.17 -19.79 -8.28
N LEU A 175 -3.35 -19.64 -8.91
CA LEU A 175 -3.66 -20.27 -10.18
C LEU A 175 -2.73 -19.84 -11.34
N PHE A 176 -2.04 -18.72 -11.24
CA PHE A 176 -1.11 -18.23 -12.25
C PHE A 176 0.36 -18.57 -11.98
N GLN A 177 0.70 -19.13 -10.81
CA GLN A 177 2.07 -19.54 -10.49
C GLN A 177 2.37 -20.96 -10.96
N PHE A 178 1.36 -21.75 -11.31
CA PHE A 178 1.47 -23.16 -11.70
C PHE A 178 0.96 -23.47 -13.11
N ALA A 179 0.59 -22.45 -13.88
CA ALA A 179 0.33 -22.55 -15.30
C ALA A 179 1.54 -22.06 -16.10
#